data_b9403ab9d4d262145a9e856bfa97aac5
#
_entry.id   b9403ab9d4d262145a9e856bfa97aac5
#
_cell.length_a   1.000
_cell.length_b   1.000
_cell.length_c   1.000
_cell.angle_alpha   90.00
_cell.angle_beta   90.00
_cell.angle_gamma   90.00
#
_symmetry.space_group_name_H-M   'P 1'
#
loop_
_entity.id
_entity.type
_entity.pdbx_description
1 polymer ?
#
loop_
_entity_poly.entity_id
_entity_poly.type
_entity_poly.pdbx_seq_one_letter_code
_entity_poly.pdbx_strand_id
1 'polypeptide(L)'
;DGNGVSDQTIRIEYCISSDSDFMTTTIGYLNSALAEVLKTTPFEGKIEFVKSAPYGTAWSEKIRSGLADTVLGGWSGSALNPFSLTDLYVNSSRAYDAAWFDAATVEMTLNIGGEDVTLTLQEWSDALNGAAVTKADKTYNYGDGQADIETRLNILAAFETRILQNYNYLPMLEDASMALLSQQVYYVVEEYN
;
A
#
# COMPACT_ATOMS: atom_id res chain seq x y z
N ASP A 1 15.96 -25.56 20.76
CA ASP A 1 16.59 -26.10 21.96
C ASP A 1 16.10 -25.45 23.26
N GLY A 2 15.24 -24.44 23.15
CA GLY A 2 14.60 -23.77 24.30
C GLY A 2 15.48 -22.70 24.96
N ASN A 3 16.61 -22.31 24.33
CA ASN A 3 17.51 -21.29 24.87
C ASN A 3 17.02 -19.85 24.63
N GLY A 4 15.89 -19.66 23.95
CA GLY A 4 15.29 -18.37 23.63
C GLY A 4 15.95 -17.64 22.43
N VAL A 5 16.81 -18.33 21.69
CA VAL A 5 17.48 -17.80 20.49
C VAL A 5 17.02 -18.60 19.28
N SER A 6 16.76 -17.94 18.15
CA SER A 6 16.42 -18.65 16.91
C SER A 6 17.61 -19.47 16.39
N ASP A 7 17.38 -20.76 16.15
CA ASP A 7 18.38 -21.66 15.59
C ASP A 7 18.51 -21.55 14.07
N GLN A 8 17.49 -20.95 13.41
CA GLN A 8 17.42 -20.84 11.95
C GLN A 8 17.48 -19.38 11.51
N THR A 9 18.16 -19.13 10.41
CA THR A 9 18.10 -17.85 9.72
C THR A 9 16.84 -17.79 8.87
N ILE A 10 16.05 -16.73 9.07
CA ILE A 10 14.86 -16.40 8.29
C ILE A 10 15.31 -15.52 7.12
N ARG A 11 15.11 -15.99 5.91
CA ARG A 11 15.41 -15.24 4.69
C ARG A 11 14.12 -14.73 4.09
N ILE A 12 14.04 -13.41 3.96
CA ILE A 12 12.90 -12.72 3.36
C ILE A 12 13.29 -12.37 1.92
N GLU A 13 12.65 -12.98 0.94
CA GLU A 13 12.94 -12.70 -0.46
C GLU A 13 12.45 -11.30 -0.84
N TYR A 14 13.38 -10.46 -1.30
CA TYR A 14 13.07 -9.19 -1.92
C TYR A 14 12.93 -9.38 -3.43
N CYS A 15 11.69 -9.37 -3.91
CA CYS A 15 11.36 -9.69 -5.29
C CYS A 15 11.69 -8.53 -6.23
N ILE A 16 12.57 -8.75 -7.21
CA ILE A 16 12.99 -7.73 -8.16
C ILE A 16 12.56 -8.08 -9.59
N SER A 17 12.19 -7.07 -10.38
CA SER A 17 11.94 -7.22 -11.82
C SER A 17 13.24 -7.27 -12.63
N SER A 18 14.20 -6.43 -12.25
CA SER A 18 15.53 -6.35 -12.88
C SER A 18 16.59 -6.07 -11.82
N ASP A 19 17.82 -6.47 -12.10
CA ASP A 19 18.95 -6.17 -11.23
C ASP A 19 19.40 -4.72 -11.44
N SER A 20 19.62 -4.00 -10.33
CA SER A 20 20.11 -2.63 -10.35
C SER A 20 20.85 -2.30 -9.04
N ASP A 21 21.73 -1.31 -9.11
CA ASP A 21 22.44 -0.78 -7.93
C ASP A 21 21.44 -0.20 -6.91
N PHE A 22 20.35 0.39 -7.38
CA PHE A 22 19.28 0.90 -6.53
C PHE A 22 18.69 -0.22 -5.67
N MET A 23 18.31 -1.36 -6.27
CA MET A 23 17.75 -2.50 -5.53
C MET A 23 18.76 -3.08 -4.55
N THR A 24 20.02 -3.22 -4.94
CA THR A 24 21.09 -3.70 -4.07
C THR A 24 21.30 -2.77 -2.87
N THR A 25 21.29 -1.46 -3.11
CA THR A 25 21.43 -0.44 -2.06
C THR A 25 20.23 -0.45 -1.12
N THR A 26 19.01 -0.55 -1.64
CA THR A 26 17.77 -0.62 -0.84
C THR A 26 17.80 -1.82 0.10
N ILE A 27 18.16 -3.00 -0.39
CA ILE A 27 18.27 -4.21 0.44
C ILE A 27 19.36 -4.05 1.51
N GLY A 28 20.46 -3.40 1.17
CA GLY A 28 21.52 -3.07 2.13
C GLY A 28 21.01 -2.19 3.28
N TYR A 29 20.22 -1.16 2.98
CA TYR A 29 19.59 -0.32 4.01
C TYR A 29 18.57 -1.10 4.86
N LEU A 30 17.73 -1.92 4.25
CA LEU A 30 16.78 -2.75 4.99
C LEU A 30 17.48 -3.72 5.95
N ASN A 31 18.55 -4.38 5.49
CA ASN A 31 19.34 -5.26 6.35
C ASN A 31 20.04 -4.51 7.48
N SER A 32 20.53 -3.30 7.23
CA SER A 32 21.14 -2.46 8.26
C SER A 32 20.11 -2.04 9.31
N ALA A 33 18.91 -1.66 8.88
CA ALA A 33 17.79 -1.32 9.78
C ALA A 33 17.35 -2.53 10.62
N LEU A 34 17.23 -3.71 10.00
CA LEU A 34 16.92 -4.96 10.70
C LEU A 34 17.97 -5.28 11.75
N ALA A 35 19.25 -5.18 11.41
CA ALA A 35 20.33 -5.45 12.36
C ALA A 35 20.27 -4.53 13.59
N GLU A 36 19.85 -3.27 13.41
CA GLU A 36 19.69 -2.33 14.51
C GLU A 36 18.48 -2.66 15.39
N VAL A 37 17.32 -2.91 14.76
CA VAL A 37 16.06 -3.17 15.47
C VAL A 37 16.10 -4.52 16.21
N LEU A 38 16.80 -5.51 15.66
CA LEU A 38 16.86 -6.85 16.22
C LEU A 38 17.96 -7.03 17.27
N LYS A 39 18.79 -6.01 17.54
CA LYS A 39 19.76 -6.06 18.63
C LYS A 39 19.11 -6.47 19.94
N THR A 40 19.77 -7.36 20.68
CA THR A 40 19.31 -7.87 21.97
C THR A 40 18.00 -8.66 21.94
N THR A 41 17.49 -8.97 20.75
CA THR A 41 16.33 -9.86 20.61
C THR A 41 16.77 -11.30 20.30
N PRO A 42 15.92 -12.32 20.47
CA PRO A 42 16.21 -13.69 20.06
C PRO A 42 16.49 -13.86 18.55
N PHE A 43 16.19 -12.82 17.76
CA PHE A 43 16.37 -12.81 16.31
C PHE A 43 17.59 -12.03 15.83
N GLU A 44 18.45 -11.57 16.75
CA GLU A 44 19.68 -10.85 16.38
C GLU A 44 20.53 -11.69 15.41
N GLY A 45 20.80 -11.13 14.21
CA GLY A 45 21.53 -11.80 13.14
C GLY A 45 20.82 -13.02 12.52
N LYS A 46 19.50 -13.19 12.78
CA LYS A 46 18.71 -14.34 12.31
C LYS A 46 17.68 -14.01 11.25
N ILE A 47 17.52 -12.74 10.90
CA ILE A 47 16.61 -12.32 9.82
C ILE A 47 17.41 -11.49 8.82
N GLU A 48 17.25 -11.80 7.54
CA GLU A 48 17.91 -11.07 6.45
C GLU A 48 16.99 -10.94 5.23
N PHE A 49 17.04 -9.81 4.56
CA PHE A 49 16.49 -9.65 3.22
C PHE A 49 17.50 -10.17 2.20
N VAL A 50 17.03 -11.01 1.29
CA VAL A 50 17.83 -11.56 0.20
C VAL A 50 17.24 -11.19 -1.16
N LYS A 51 18.08 -10.73 -2.06
CA LYS A 51 17.64 -10.37 -3.41
C LYS A 51 17.23 -11.62 -4.19
N SER A 52 16.04 -11.62 -4.80
CA SER A 52 15.63 -12.67 -5.71
C SER A 52 16.45 -12.66 -7.01
N ALA A 53 16.35 -13.71 -7.80
CA ALA A 53 16.69 -13.61 -9.21
C ALA A 53 15.72 -12.61 -9.92
N PRO A 54 16.16 -11.90 -10.99
CA PRO A 54 15.28 -11.00 -11.71
C PRO A 54 14.14 -11.76 -12.41
N TYR A 55 12.89 -11.32 -12.19
CA TYR A 55 11.70 -11.96 -12.78
C TYR A 55 11.28 -11.33 -14.12
N GLY A 56 11.84 -10.17 -14.52
CA GLY A 56 11.46 -9.51 -15.75
C GLY A 56 9.96 -9.24 -15.81
N THR A 57 9.33 -9.63 -16.92
CA THR A 57 7.89 -9.43 -17.15
C THR A 57 6.98 -10.26 -16.23
N ALA A 58 7.47 -11.34 -15.63
CA ALA A 58 6.70 -12.16 -14.70
C ALA A 58 6.64 -11.58 -13.27
N TRP A 59 7.32 -10.47 -13.02
CA TRP A 59 7.41 -9.86 -11.69
C TRP A 59 6.04 -9.51 -11.09
N SER A 60 5.18 -8.81 -11.84
CA SER A 60 3.88 -8.41 -11.32
C SER A 60 2.93 -9.59 -11.12
N GLU A 61 3.04 -10.63 -11.94
CA GLU A 61 2.24 -11.85 -11.75
C GLU A 61 2.67 -12.59 -10.48
N LYS A 62 3.98 -12.72 -10.25
CA LYS A 62 4.51 -13.34 -9.03
C LYS A 62 3.98 -12.63 -7.77
N ILE A 63 3.97 -11.31 -7.75
CA ILE A 63 3.47 -10.54 -6.60
C ILE A 63 1.97 -10.73 -6.43
N ARG A 64 1.18 -10.54 -7.49
CA ARG A 64 -0.28 -10.68 -7.43
C ARG A 64 -0.77 -12.07 -7.07
N SER A 65 0.05 -13.09 -7.33
CA SER A 65 -0.24 -14.47 -6.90
C SER A 65 0.20 -14.79 -5.47
N GLY A 66 0.75 -13.81 -4.73
CA GLY A 66 1.21 -14.02 -3.35
C GLY A 66 2.44 -14.89 -3.21
N LEU A 67 3.25 -15.00 -4.27
CA LEU A 67 4.46 -15.83 -4.29
C LEU A 67 5.75 -15.04 -4.00
N ALA A 68 5.65 -13.79 -3.61
CA ALA A 68 6.76 -12.94 -3.19
C ALA A 68 6.65 -12.63 -1.70
N ASP A 69 7.76 -12.64 -0.96
CA ASP A 69 7.74 -12.24 0.45
C ASP A 69 7.65 -10.72 0.59
N THR A 70 8.48 -10.00 -0.17
CA THR A 70 8.49 -8.54 -0.19
C THR A 70 8.82 -7.98 -1.56
N VAL A 71 8.40 -6.75 -1.80
CA VAL A 71 8.64 -6.03 -3.05
C VAL A 71 8.69 -4.53 -2.81
N LEU A 72 9.46 -3.80 -3.62
CA LEU A 72 9.29 -2.36 -3.74
C LEU A 72 8.23 -2.10 -4.80
N GLY A 73 7.06 -1.70 -4.36
CA GLY A 73 5.99 -1.20 -5.21
C GLY A 73 6.05 0.32 -5.30
N GLY A 74 5.56 0.86 -6.39
CA GLY A 74 5.35 2.29 -6.55
C GLY A 74 4.09 2.52 -7.36
N TRP A 75 3.44 3.63 -7.12
CA TRP A 75 2.28 4.05 -7.89
C TRP A 75 2.25 5.58 -8.00
N SER A 76 1.56 6.07 -9.00
CA SER A 76 1.24 7.46 -9.15
C SER A 76 -0.27 7.63 -9.36
N GLY A 77 -0.81 8.75 -8.91
CA GLY A 77 -2.24 9.02 -9.00
C GLY A 77 -2.53 10.52 -9.09
N SER A 78 -3.79 10.85 -9.26
CA SER A 78 -4.21 12.26 -9.34
C SER A 78 -4.05 12.94 -7.99
N ALA A 79 -3.16 13.94 -7.92
CA ALA A 79 -3.02 14.80 -6.75
C ALA A 79 -4.31 15.60 -6.43
N LEU A 80 -5.20 15.76 -7.41
CA LEU A 80 -6.45 16.52 -7.26
C LEU A 80 -7.59 15.70 -6.66
N ASN A 81 -7.49 14.37 -6.64
CA ASN A 81 -8.49 13.50 -6.04
C ASN A 81 -7.85 12.39 -5.19
N PRO A 82 -7.48 12.69 -3.94
CA PRO A 82 -6.86 11.72 -3.06
C PRO A 82 -7.78 10.54 -2.73
N PHE A 83 -9.11 10.71 -2.83
CA PHE A 83 -10.07 9.65 -2.52
C PHE A 83 -10.00 8.49 -3.52
N SER A 84 -9.63 8.76 -4.77
CA SER A 84 -9.45 7.71 -5.78
C SER A 84 -8.26 6.80 -5.51
N LEU A 85 -7.33 7.22 -4.66
CA LEU A 85 -6.15 6.43 -4.30
C LEU A 85 -6.51 5.20 -3.47
N THR A 86 -7.66 5.21 -2.79
CA THR A 86 -8.16 4.02 -2.07
C THR A 86 -8.32 2.82 -2.98
N ASP A 87 -8.65 3.04 -4.26
CA ASP A 87 -8.79 1.98 -5.27
C ASP A 87 -7.50 1.15 -5.47
N LEU A 88 -6.34 1.74 -5.21
CA LEU A 88 -5.05 1.05 -5.30
C LEU A 88 -4.91 -0.09 -4.29
N TYR A 89 -5.61 -0.01 -3.17
CA TYR A 89 -5.54 -0.97 -2.07
C TYR A 89 -6.66 -2.01 -2.13
N VAL A 90 -7.75 -1.75 -2.84
CA VAL A 90 -8.92 -2.63 -2.85
C VAL A 90 -9.18 -3.28 -4.21
N ASN A 91 -8.77 -2.66 -5.30
CA ASN A 91 -8.98 -3.19 -6.65
C ASN A 91 -7.94 -4.27 -6.98
N SER A 92 -8.36 -5.52 -7.03
CA SER A 92 -7.49 -6.67 -7.28
C SER A 92 -6.71 -6.62 -8.61
N SER A 93 -7.17 -5.81 -9.57
CA SER A 93 -6.45 -5.61 -10.84
C SER A 93 -5.30 -4.61 -10.72
N ARG A 94 -5.29 -3.77 -9.67
CA ARG A 94 -4.29 -2.74 -9.40
C ARG A 94 -3.48 -3.03 -8.14
N ALA A 95 -4.12 -3.55 -7.09
CA ALA A 95 -3.47 -3.88 -5.85
C ALA A 95 -2.49 -5.04 -6.02
N TYR A 96 -1.27 -4.87 -5.53
CA TYR A 96 -0.28 -5.95 -5.51
C TYR A 96 -0.47 -6.88 -4.32
N ASP A 97 -1.20 -6.45 -3.30
CA ASP A 97 -1.40 -7.17 -2.05
C ASP A 97 -2.71 -7.98 -1.99
N ALA A 98 -3.50 -8.02 -3.06
CA ALA A 98 -4.77 -8.74 -3.11
C ALA A 98 -4.65 -10.24 -2.73
N ALA A 99 -3.46 -10.83 -2.84
CA ALA A 99 -3.20 -12.20 -2.39
C ALA A 99 -3.00 -12.34 -0.87
N TRP A 100 -2.66 -11.24 -0.17
CA TRP A 100 -2.39 -11.22 1.28
C TRP A 100 -3.47 -10.50 2.07
N PHE A 101 -4.35 -9.78 1.37
CA PHE A 101 -5.32 -8.90 1.97
C PHE A 101 -6.59 -8.81 1.10
N ASP A 102 -7.69 -9.34 1.60
CA ASP A 102 -8.97 -9.29 0.90
C ASP A 102 -9.82 -8.12 1.44
N ALA A 103 -9.77 -7.01 0.73
CA ALA A 103 -10.51 -5.79 1.08
C ALA A 103 -12.03 -5.98 1.10
N ALA A 104 -12.56 -7.01 0.44
CA ALA A 104 -13.98 -7.32 0.44
C ALA A 104 -14.44 -8.04 1.72
N THR A 105 -13.50 -8.51 2.54
CA THR A 105 -13.80 -9.23 3.80
C THR A 105 -13.38 -8.45 5.04
N VAL A 106 -12.47 -7.49 4.91
CA VAL A 106 -11.99 -6.69 6.04
C VAL A 106 -12.94 -5.54 6.32
N GLU A 107 -13.62 -5.59 7.44
CA GLU A 107 -14.55 -4.54 7.87
C GLU A 107 -13.86 -3.44 8.67
N MET A 108 -14.41 -2.24 8.54
CA MET A 108 -14.07 -1.05 9.33
C MET A 108 -15.36 -0.36 9.77
N THR A 109 -15.43 -0.01 11.05
CA THR A 109 -16.57 0.73 11.62
C THR A 109 -16.16 2.16 11.91
N LEU A 110 -16.92 3.12 11.41
CA LEU A 110 -16.74 4.54 11.67
C LEU A 110 -18.03 5.16 12.18
N ASN A 111 -17.90 6.12 13.10
CA ASN A 111 -19.04 6.93 13.53
C ASN A 111 -19.21 8.12 12.58
N ILE A 112 -20.26 8.08 11.78
CA ILE A 112 -20.60 9.14 10.82
C ILE A 112 -21.91 9.80 11.25
N GLY A 113 -21.83 11.08 11.63
CA GLY A 113 -23.02 11.84 12.03
C GLY A 113 -23.73 11.30 13.28
N GLY A 114 -23.01 10.56 14.16
CA GLY A 114 -23.56 9.95 15.36
C GLY A 114 -24.09 8.53 15.16
N GLU A 115 -23.96 7.97 13.98
CA GLU A 115 -24.32 6.59 13.66
C GLU A 115 -23.07 5.75 13.35
N ASP A 116 -22.98 4.56 13.91
CA ASP A 116 -21.91 3.62 13.60
C ASP A 116 -22.20 2.92 12.28
N VAL A 117 -21.34 3.15 11.30
CA VAL A 117 -21.41 2.56 9.95
C VAL A 117 -20.30 1.54 9.82
N THR A 118 -20.68 0.29 9.52
CA THR A 118 -19.73 -0.82 9.30
C THR A 118 -19.79 -1.25 7.85
N LEU A 119 -18.72 -1.02 7.12
CA LEU A 119 -18.54 -1.42 5.72
C LEU A 119 -17.19 -2.13 5.56
N THR A 120 -17.06 -2.95 4.52
CA THR A 120 -15.75 -3.49 4.14
C THR A 120 -14.87 -2.39 3.56
N LEU A 121 -13.56 -2.60 3.48
CA LEU A 121 -12.68 -1.61 2.86
C LEU A 121 -13.01 -1.38 1.38
N GLN A 122 -13.45 -2.42 0.67
CA GLN A 122 -13.96 -2.28 -0.69
C GLN A 122 -15.19 -1.37 -0.72
N GLU A 123 -16.17 -1.62 0.13
CA GLU A 123 -17.40 -0.82 0.23
C GLU A 123 -17.11 0.63 0.64
N TRP A 124 -16.15 0.86 1.54
CA TRP A 124 -15.72 2.22 1.91
C TRP A 124 -15.05 2.97 0.75
N SER A 125 -14.18 2.29 -0.01
CA SER A 125 -13.57 2.88 -1.21
C SER A 125 -14.64 3.23 -2.25
N ASP A 126 -15.56 2.32 -2.52
CA ASP A 126 -16.64 2.53 -3.48
C ASP A 126 -17.53 3.72 -3.08
N ALA A 127 -17.93 3.80 -1.81
CA ALA A 127 -18.74 4.89 -1.28
C ALA A 127 -18.02 6.25 -1.33
N LEU A 128 -16.72 6.30 -1.00
CA LEU A 128 -15.89 7.51 -1.10
C LEU A 128 -15.75 8.01 -2.54
N ASN A 129 -15.72 7.10 -3.49
CA ASN A 129 -15.62 7.40 -4.92
C ASN A 129 -16.98 7.61 -5.59
N GLY A 130 -18.07 7.68 -4.81
CA GLY A 130 -19.39 8.09 -5.27
C GLY A 130 -20.32 6.94 -5.69
N ALA A 131 -19.92 5.69 -5.48
CA ALA A 131 -20.82 4.57 -5.66
C ALA A 131 -21.87 4.52 -4.53
N ALA A 132 -23.08 4.07 -4.87
CA ALA A 132 -24.13 3.81 -3.89
C ALA A 132 -23.94 2.40 -3.32
N VAL A 133 -23.46 2.30 -2.10
CA VAL A 133 -23.26 1.03 -1.39
C VAL A 133 -24.47 0.76 -0.51
N THR A 134 -25.16 -0.36 -0.75
CA THR A 134 -26.35 -0.74 0.05
C THR A 134 -26.01 -1.90 0.97
N LYS A 135 -26.24 -1.72 2.28
CA LYS A 135 -26.06 -2.73 3.31
C LYS A 135 -27.17 -2.61 4.36
N ALA A 136 -27.83 -3.72 4.66
CA ALA A 136 -28.92 -3.77 5.65
C ALA A 136 -30.01 -2.70 5.43
N ASP A 137 -30.52 -2.57 4.19
CA ASP A 137 -31.56 -1.64 3.78
C ASP A 137 -31.17 -0.13 3.85
N LYS A 138 -29.91 0.18 4.12
CA LYS A 138 -29.37 1.54 4.06
C LYS A 138 -28.42 1.69 2.88
N THR A 139 -28.41 2.87 2.28
CA THR A 139 -27.50 3.21 1.20
C THR A 139 -26.52 4.29 1.66
N TYR A 140 -25.25 4.03 1.46
CA TYR A 140 -24.14 4.89 1.82
C TYR A 140 -23.47 5.42 0.55
N ASN A 141 -23.23 6.72 0.52
CA ASN A 141 -22.49 7.39 -0.55
C ASN A 141 -21.79 8.61 0.06
N TYR A 142 -20.48 8.62 0.01
CA TYR A 142 -19.64 9.70 0.52
C TYR A 142 -18.82 10.35 -0.60
N GLY A 143 -19.30 10.25 -1.84
CA GLY A 143 -18.68 10.88 -2.99
C GLY A 143 -18.76 12.40 -2.96
N ASP A 144 -18.25 13.01 -4.03
CA ASP A 144 -18.29 14.46 -4.20
C ASP A 144 -19.74 14.95 -4.25
N GLY A 145 -20.04 16.02 -3.47
CA GLY A 145 -21.39 16.56 -3.34
C GLY A 145 -22.38 15.71 -2.54
N GLN A 146 -21.99 14.51 -2.05
CA GLN A 146 -22.84 13.64 -1.23
C GLN A 146 -22.49 13.73 0.27
N ALA A 147 -21.22 14.02 0.59
CA ALA A 147 -20.76 14.29 1.95
C ALA A 147 -19.86 15.53 1.95
N ASP A 148 -19.78 16.18 3.12
CA ASP A 148 -18.85 17.28 3.31
C ASP A 148 -17.40 16.80 3.29
N ILE A 149 -16.48 17.72 3.00
CA ILE A 149 -15.07 17.41 2.84
C ILE A 149 -14.43 16.86 4.13
N GLU A 150 -14.88 17.32 5.29
CA GLU A 150 -14.35 16.88 6.58
C GLU A 150 -14.70 15.40 6.83
N THR A 151 -15.96 15.03 6.60
CA THR A 151 -16.42 13.63 6.67
C THR A 151 -15.60 12.74 5.72
N ARG A 152 -15.39 13.16 4.48
CA ARG A 152 -14.63 12.42 3.48
C ARG A 152 -13.16 12.24 3.90
N LEU A 153 -12.52 13.28 4.41
CA LEU A 153 -11.14 13.21 4.89
C LEU A 153 -11.01 12.31 6.12
N ASN A 154 -11.98 12.33 7.03
CA ASN A 154 -12.00 11.45 8.19
C ASN A 154 -12.12 9.97 7.78
N ILE A 155 -12.95 9.67 6.80
CA ILE A 155 -13.06 8.32 6.25
C ILE A 155 -11.74 7.91 5.59
N LEU A 156 -11.12 8.77 4.78
CA LEU A 156 -9.83 8.50 4.13
C LEU A 156 -8.73 8.22 5.16
N ALA A 157 -8.61 9.06 6.20
CA ALA A 157 -7.61 8.89 7.25
C ALA A 157 -7.79 7.57 8.03
N ALA A 158 -9.04 7.19 8.31
CA ALA A 158 -9.33 5.93 8.96
C ALA A 158 -9.02 4.74 8.05
N PHE A 159 -9.32 4.86 6.75
CA PHE A 159 -9.01 3.87 5.74
C PHE A 159 -7.49 3.64 5.63
N GLU A 160 -6.69 4.69 5.52
CA GLU A 160 -5.23 4.61 5.50
C GLU A 160 -4.68 3.98 6.78
N THR A 161 -5.20 4.40 7.93
CA THR A 161 -4.82 3.82 9.22
C THR A 161 -5.08 2.32 9.24
N ARG A 162 -6.23 1.88 8.73
CA ARG A 162 -6.60 0.47 8.69
C ARG A 162 -5.70 -0.35 7.75
N ILE A 163 -5.32 0.22 6.61
CA ILE A 163 -4.35 -0.41 5.69
C ILE A 163 -2.99 -0.57 6.36
N LEU A 164 -2.48 0.50 7.00
CA LEU A 164 -1.18 0.45 7.67
C LEU A 164 -1.16 -0.55 8.84
N GLN A 165 -2.26 -0.70 9.57
CA GLN A 165 -2.40 -1.68 10.66
C GLN A 165 -2.34 -3.14 10.20
N ASN A 166 -2.55 -3.42 8.94
CA ASN A 166 -2.35 -4.76 8.38
C ASN A 166 -0.89 -5.11 8.12
N TYR A 167 0.02 -4.12 8.21
CA TYR A 167 1.46 -4.26 7.95
C TYR A 167 1.83 -4.77 6.55
N ASN A 168 0.92 -4.73 5.60
CA ASN A 168 1.18 -5.13 4.22
C ASN A 168 1.97 -4.07 3.45
N TYR A 169 1.92 -2.82 3.92
CA TYR A 169 2.59 -1.67 3.32
C TYR A 169 3.50 -0.98 4.33
N LEU A 170 4.70 -0.67 3.89
CA LEU A 170 5.62 0.21 4.59
C LEU A 170 5.89 1.41 3.69
N PRO A 171 5.29 2.59 3.96
CA PRO A 171 5.62 3.81 3.23
C PRO A 171 7.10 4.14 3.40
N MET A 172 7.84 4.24 2.30
CA MET A 172 9.29 4.47 2.35
C MET A 172 9.67 5.87 1.91
N LEU A 173 9.13 6.33 0.79
CA LEU A 173 9.47 7.64 0.23
C LEU A 173 8.38 8.11 -0.73
N GLU A 174 8.32 9.41 -0.89
CA GLU A 174 7.59 10.11 -1.95
C GLU A 174 8.63 10.69 -2.92
N ASP A 175 8.38 10.54 -4.21
CA ASP A 175 9.22 11.10 -5.27
C ASP A 175 8.43 12.11 -6.09
N ALA A 176 9.09 13.14 -6.56
CA ALA A 176 8.51 14.18 -7.39
C ALA A 176 9.26 14.31 -8.70
N SER A 177 8.51 14.35 -9.80
CA SER A 177 9.06 14.62 -11.12
C SER A 177 9.25 16.12 -11.31
N MET A 178 10.42 16.54 -11.78
CA MET A 178 10.68 17.91 -12.21
C MET A 178 10.90 17.94 -13.73
N ALA A 179 10.18 18.83 -14.42
CA ALA A 179 10.39 19.09 -15.82
C ALA A 179 10.96 20.50 -16.03
N LEU A 180 12.07 20.61 -16.77
CA LEU A 180 12.61 21.87 -17.25
C LEU A 180 12.04 22.15 -18.64
N LEU A 181 11.19 23.17 -18.73
CA LEU A 181 10.62 23.61 -19.99
C LEU A 181 11.39 24.83 -20.51
N SER A 182 11.78 24.80 -21.78
CA SER A 182 12.33 26.00 -22.43
C SER A 182 11.23 27.04 -22.63
N GLN A 183 11.60 28.32 -22.77
CA GLN A 183 10.65 29.38 -23.03
C GLN A 183 9.89 29.24 -24.37
N GLN A 184 10.32 28.32 -25.23
CA GLN A 184 9.69 28.03 -26.52
C GLN A 184 8.61 26.94 -26.41
N VAL A 185 8.51 26.25 -25.23
CA VAL A 185 7.52 25.23 -25.01
C VAL A 185 6.44 25.80 -24.08
N TYR A 186 5.24 25.97 -24.61
CA TYR A 186 4.09 26.37 -23.84
C TYR A 186 3.36 25.11 -23.36
N TYR A 187 3.38 24.88 -22.04
CA TYR A 187 2.74 23.76 -21.40
C TYR A 187 1.35 24.16 -20.91
N VAL A 188 0.33 23.53 -21.44
CA VAL A 188 -1.08 23.95 -21.22
C VAL A 188 -1.81 23.04 -20.22
N VAL A 189 -1.28 21.86 -19.93
CA VAL A 189 -1.94 20.86 -19.12
C VAL A 189 -0.94 20.26 -18.15
N GLU A 190 -1.33 20.14 -16.88
CA GLU A 190 -0.58 19.32 -15.93
C GLU A 190 -0.64 17.85 -16.36
N GLU A 191 0.51 17.18 -16.36
CA GLU A 191 0.54 15.74 -16.61
C GLU A 191 -0.04 15.02 -15.40
N TYR A 192 -1.10 14.28 -15.67
CA TYR A 192 -1.63 13.31 -14.75
C TYR A 192 -1.07 11.95 -15.14
N ASN A 193 -0.25 11.39 -14.29
CA ASN A 193 0.20 10.00 -14.41
C ASN A 193 -0.68 9.09 -13.58
#